data_52855d0560403b84e09e4f86325eb524
#
_entry.id   52855d0560403b84e09e4f86325eb524
#
_cell.length_a   1.000
_cell.length_b   1.000
_cell.length_c   1.000
_cell.angle_alpha   90.00
_cell.angle_beta   90.00
_cell.angle_gamma   90.00
#
_symmetry.space_group_name_H-M   'P 1'
#
loop_
_entity.id
_entity.type
_entity.pdbx_description
1 polymer ?
#
loop_
_entity_poly.entity_id
_entity_poly.type
_entity_poly.pdbx_seq_one_letter_code
_entity_poly.pdbx_strand_id
1 'polypeptide(L)'
;MHETAQLPLQTTPAVSGWRRPAWVSLGLMLFFLCLTALYWYTERLAHQHRKQQAFAMAVDRIAFSFKSRMDTYKMVLRGVKGYHDGSEQIDLREFQAYVAALNLQDTVPGLQGIAYVKRLKAEQALDHVRQVRAQGNLQYRIWPEGERAEYSLITHIEPADRLNQLVLGVDVGTMAAEVQALERARDTGELALTAAVPLRQFEGTSQPLGMVLYLPLYQGGTLPETVPQRRDRLVGWVAAPFRMQDLLQGMRQQLDKDIDLAIYDGPAVDAALRLTPPVDVPSGALEEVRWLEPGGRQWTLVMRALPGFDQRWRDTGPGLVALLGGALSLLVGGMAWVLSTARERALALATRMTENLRSTRDELQSTLNAIP
;
A
#
# COMPACT_ATOMS: atom_id res chain seq x y z
N MET A 1 78.97 46.20 -61.38
CA MET A 1 78.47 44.91 -60.88
C MET A 1 77.99 45.12 -59.48
N HIS A 2 76.67 45.21 -59.38
CA HIS A 2 76.00 45.43 -58.08
C HIS A 2 75.71 44.09 -57.39
N GLU A 3 76.28 43.93 -56.23
CA GLU A 3 76.04 42.80 -55.37
C GLU A 3 74.99 43.20 -54.34
N THR A 4 73.81 42.65 -54.51
CA THR A 4 72.65 42.88 -53.63
C THR A 4 72.76 41.97 -52.39
N ALA A 5 73.03 42.52 -51.24
CA ALA A 5 72.96 41.81 -49.96
C ALA A 5 71.54 41.52 -49.57
N GLN A 6 71.20 40.24 -49.50
CA GLN A 6 69.94 39.77 -48.94
C GLN A 6 69.97 39.78 -47.40
N LEU A 7 69.06 40.51 -46.82
CA LEU A 7 68.79 40.47 -45.35
C LEU A 7 68.04 39.15 -45.01
N PRO A 8 68.44 38.49 -43.93
CA PRO A 8 67.70 37.26 -43.49
C PRO A 8 66.35 37.62 -42.89
N LEU A 9 65.33 36.97 -43.40
CA LEU A 9 63.95 36.97 -42.86
C LEU A 9 63.98 36.45 -41.40
N GLN A 10 63.63 37.30 -40.45
CA GLN A 10 63.39 36.91 -39.08
C GLN A 10 62.11 36.11 -39.04
N THR A 11 62.20 34.80 -38.82
CA THR A 11 61.07 33.93 -38.51
C THR A 11 60.61 34.26 -37.11
N THR A 12 59.45 34.87 -36.98
CA THR A 12 58.72 35.02 -35.68
C THR A 12 58.40 33.67 -35.13
N PRO A 13 58.72 33.31 -33.90
CA PRO A 13 58.34 32.04 -33.30
C PRO A 13 56.83 32.01 -33.11
N ALA A 14 56.17 30.95 -33.63
CA ALA A 14 54.75 30.69 -33.48
C ALA A 14 54.37 30.63 -31.99
N VAL A 15 53.40 31.46 -31.62
CA VAL A 15 52.80 31.50 -30.27
C VAL A 15 52.04 30.20 -30.00
N SER A 16 52.73 29.15 -29.55
CA SER A 16 52.13 27.85 -29.21
C SER A 16 51.79 27.70 -27.70
N GLY A 17 51.98 28.76 -26.91
CA GLY A 17 51.83 28.73 -25.43
C GLY A 17 50.39 28.81 -24.91
N TRP A 18 49.43 29.32 -25.70
CA TRP A 18 48.06 29.62 -25.22
C TRP A 18 47.16 28.41 -25.07
N ARG A 19 47.50 27.24 -25.58
CA ARG A 19 46.63 26.04 -25.56
C ARG A 19 46.76 25.21 -24.28
N ARG A 20 47.89 25.13 -23.62
CA ARG A 20 48.13 24.24 -22.46
C ARG A 20 47.34 24.60 -21.22
N PRO A 21 47.27 25.86 -20.75
CA PRO A 21 46.49 26.20 -19.55
C PRO A 21 44.99 26.02 -19.75
N ALA A 22 44.47 26.22 -20.96
CA ALA A 22 43.04 26.01 -21.31
C ALA A 22 42.62 24.54 -21.15
N TRP A 23 43.45 23.60 -21.60
CA TRP A 23 43.15 22.18 -21.49
C TRP A 23 43.14 21.67 -20.05
N VAL A 24 44.06 22.16 -19.19
CA VAL A 24 44.10 21.78 -17.77
C VAL A 24 42.87 22.30 -17.02
N SER A 25 42.49 23.57 -17.25
CA SER A 25 41.30 24.17 -16.62
C SER A 25 40.02 23.49 -17.08
N LEU A 26 39.92 23.17 -18.38
CA LEU A 26 38.78 22.44 -18.95
C LEU A 26 38.74 21.02 -18.40
N GLY A 27 39.86 20.31 -18.31
CA GLY A 27 39.94 18.97 -17.76
C GLY A 27 39.49 18.92 -16.30
N LEU A 28 39.92 19.90 -15.50
CA LEU A 28 39.54 20.01 -14.08
C LEU A 28 38.04 20.30 -13.94
N MET A 29 37.48 21.21 -14.76
CA MET A 29 36.04 21.51 -14.78
C MET A 29 35.25 20.29 -15.15
N LEU A 30 35.61 19.55 -16.22
CA LEU A 30 34.96 18.35 -16.65
C LEU A 30 35.03 17.25 -15.57
N PHE A 31 36.15 17.11 -14.90
CA PHE A 31 36.29 16.13 -13.81
C PHE A 31 35.28 16.40 -12.68
N PHE A 32 35.17 17.65 -12.21
CA PHE A 32 34.20 18.00 -11.18
C PHE A 32 32.73 17.89 -11.67
N LEU A 33 32.47 18.22 -12.93
CA LEU A 33 31.12 17.97 -13.53
C LEU A 33 30.79 16.48 -13.59
N CYS A 34 31.75 15.63 -13.94
CA CYS A 34 31.55 14.17 -13.91
C CYS A 34 31.26 13.65 -12.49
N LEU A 35 32.01 14.13 -11.49
CA LEU A 35 31.77 13.79 -10.09
C LEU A 35 30.36 14.24 -9.63
N THR A 36 29.96 15.46 -9.99
CA THR A 36 28.66 16.00 -9.70
C THR A 36 27.54 15.16 -10.37
N ALA A 37 27.71 14.80 -11.63
CA ALA A 37 26.78 13.98 -12.38
C ALA A 37 26.67 12.56 -11.77
N LEU A 38 27.80 11.96 -11.39
CA LEU A 38 27.83 10.66 -10.73
C LEU A 38 27.09 10.70 -9.38
N TYR A 39 27.38 11.70 -8.54
CA TYR A 39 26.72 11.87 -7.26
C TYR A 39 25.22 12.12 -7.43
N TRP A 40 24.83 13.00 -8.37
CA TRP A 40 23.42 13.24 -8.69
C TRP A 40 22.70 11.96 -9.14
N TYR A 41 23.35 11.15 -9.98
CA TYR A 41 22.79 9.88 -10.47
C TYR A 41 22.58 8.88 -9.31
N THR A 42 23.58 8.71 -8.45
CA THR A 42 23.48 7.79 -7.29
C THR A 42 22.43 8.26 -6.30
N GLU A 43 22.32 9.56 -6.02
CA GLU A 43 21.31 10.12 -5.13
C GLU A 43 19.89 9.94 -5.70
N ARG A 44 19.73 10.14 -7.00
CA ARG A 44 18.45 9.92 -7.68
C ARG A 44 18.01 8.46 -7.59
N LEU A 45 18.91 7.52 -7.81
CA LEU A 45 18.61 6.08 -7.66
C LEU A 45 18.26 5.73 -6.21
N ALA A 46 19.04 6.20 -5.26
CA ALA A 46 18.79 5.98 -3.84
C ALA A 46 17.42 6.54 -3.41
N HIS A 47 17.06 7.71 -3.91
CA HIS A 47 15.74 8.31 -3.65
C HIS A 47 14.59 7.46 -4.22
N GLN A 48 14.71 6.98 -5.46
CA GLN A 48 13.71 6.08 -6.06
C GLN A 48 13.55 4.79 -5.24
N HIS A 49 14.64 4.17 -4.83
CA HIS A 49 14.60 2.98 -3.98
C HIS A 49 13.93 3.25 -2.62
N ARG A 50 14.28 4.34 -1.96
CA ARG A 50 13.64 4.74 -0.69
C ARG A 50 12.14 4.94 -0.84
N LYS A 51 11.69 5.60 -1.93
CA LYS A 51 10.26 5.79 -2.25
C LYS A 51 9.54 4.45 -2.45
N GLN A 52 10.12 3.53 -3.24
CA GLN A 52 9.55 2.20 -3.46
C GLN A 52 9.47 1.39 -2.17
N GLN A 53 10.52 1.39 -1.34
CA GLN A 53 10.52 0.71 -0.05
C GLN A 53 9.47 1.28 0.91
N ALA A 54 9.31 2.60 0.96
CA ALA A 54 8.30 3.23 1.79
C ALA A 54 6.88 2.86 1.33
N PHE A 55 6.65 2.78 0.01
CA PHE A 55 5.38 2.32 -0.55
C PHE A 55 5.11 0.86 -0.19
N ALA A 56 6.08 -0.04 -0.40
CA ALA A 56 5.96 -1.45 -0.04
C ALA A 56 5.67 -1.65 1.46
N MET A 57 6.36 -0.94 2.34
CA MET A 57 6.08 -0.98 3.79
C MET A 57 4.67 -0.48 4.14
N ALA A 58 4.17 0.54 3.45
CA ALA A 58 2.81 1.02 3.66
C ALA A 58 1.76 0.00 3.17
N VAL A 59 2.00 -0.63 2.03
CA VAL A 59 1.21 -1.74 1.48
C VAL A 59 1.15 -2.91 2.45
N ASP A 60 2.30 -3.36 2.97
CA ASP A 60 2.36 -4.48 3.93
C ASP A 60 1.62 -4.15 5.23
N ARG A 61 1.70 -2.90 5.70
CA ARG A 61 0.94 -2.44 6.87
C ARG A 61 -0.57 -2.50 6.64
N ILE A 62 -1.04 -2.06 5.46
CA ILE A 62 -2.46 -2.13 5.09
C ILE A 62 -2.91 -3.59 5.05
N ALA A 63 -2.18 -4.48 4.35
CA ALA A 63 -2.51 -5.89 4.26
C ALA A 63 -2.52 -6.59 5.64
N PHE A 64 -1.53 -6.28 6.48
CA PHE A 64 -1.46 -6.78 7.86
C PHE A 64 -2.67 -6.30 8.70
N SER A 65 -3.07 -5.03 8.55
CA SER A 65 -4.23 -4.48 9.28
C SER A 65 -5.52 -5.21 8.90
N PHE A 66 -5.71 -5.52 7.60
CA PHE A 66 -6.84 -6.33 7.15
C PHE A 66 -6.81 -7.74 7.72
N LYS A 67 -5.67 -8.41 7.63
CA LYS A 67 -5.50 -9.75 8.19
C LYS A 67 -5.81 -9.75 9.69
N SER A 68 -5.23 -8.84 10.44
CA SER A 68 -5.46 -8.69 11.89
C SER A 68 -6.93 -8.46 12.21
N ARG A 69 -7.64 -7.67 11.41
CA ARG A 69 -9.09 -7.45 11.60
C ARG A 69 -9.89 -8.72 11.37
N MET A 70 -9.60 -9.48 10.32
CA MET A 70 -10.27 -10.76 10.05
C MET A 70 -9.96 -11.80 11.13
N ASP A 71 -8.73 -11.83 11.66
CA ASP A 71 -8.36 -12.69 12.77
C ASP A 71 -9.12 -12.29 14.07
N THR A 72 -9.33 -11.00 14.30
CA THR A 72 -10.17 -10.52 15.42
C THR A 72 -11.62 -10.97 15.27
N TYR A 73 -12.22 -10.85 14.06
CA TYR A 73 -13.57 -11.34 13.81
C TYR A 73 -13.67 -12.85 14.06
N LYS A 74 -12.68 -13.61 13.58
CA LYS A 74 -12.58 -15.06 13.85
C LYS A 74 -12.52 -15.37 15.35
N MET A 75 -11.77 -14.60 16.12
CA MET A 75 -11.65 -14.78 17.56
C MET A 75 -12.97 -14.50 18.27
N VAL A 76 -13.69 -13.45 17.92
CA VAL A 76 -14.99 -13.12 18.46
C VAL A 76 -15.99 -14.25 18.18
N LEU A 77 -16.08 -14.72 16.93
CA LEU A 77 -16.97 -15.83 16.57
C LEU A 77 -16.63 -17.13 17.31
N ARG A 78 -15.34 -17.41 17.51
CA ARG A 78 -14.90 -18.56 18.33
C ARG A 78 -15.30 -18.42 19.80
N GLY A 79 -15.24 -17.21 20.34
CA GLY A 79 -15.73 -16.92 21.69
C GLY A 79 -17.23 -17.22 21.83
N VAL A 80 -18.04 -16.75 20.87
CA VAL A 80 -19.49 -17.03 20.82
C VAL A 80 -19.75 -18.53 20.65
N LYS A 81 -18.96 -19.23 19.80
CA LYS A 81 -19.03 -20.69 19.69
C LYS A 81 -18.72 -21.36 21.03
N GLY A 82 -17.68 -20.92 21.75
CA GLY A 82 -17.33 -21.45 23.08
C GLY A 82 -18.44 -21.26 24.11
N TYR A 83 -19.10 -20.09 24.09
CA TYR A 83 -20.31 -19.86 24.91
C TYR A 83 -21.42 -20.87 24.56
N HIS A 84 -21.72 -21.06 23.26
CA HIS A 84 -22.72 -22.02 22.80
C HIS A 84 -22.37 -23.47 23.21
N ASP A 85 -21.13 -23.88 22.99
CA ASP A 85 -20.67 -25.24 23.24
C ASP A 85 -20.65 -25.59 24.74
N GLY A 86 -20.53 -24.58 25.62
CA GLY A 86 -20.61 -24.71 27.06
C GLY A 86 -22.01 -24.62 27.66
N SER A 87 -23.03 -24.29 26.85
CA SER A 87 -24.42 -24.13 27.29
C SER A 87 -25.26 -25.31 26.84
N GLU A 88 -26.12 -25.87 27.72
CA GLU A 88 -27.06 -26.93 27.32
C GLU A 88 -28.17 -26.43 26.38
N GLN A 89 -28.61 -25.19 26.59
CA GLN A 89 -29.56 -24.46 25.75
C GLN A 89 -29.11 -22.99 25.64
N ILE A 90 -29.31 -22.39 24.46
CA ILE A 90 -29.08 -20.95 24.32
C ILE A 90 -30.27 -20.21 24.89
N ASP A 91 -30.10 -19.59 26.05
CA ASP A 91 -31.01 -18.61 26.58
C ASP A 91 -30.81 -17.27 25.86
N LEU A 92 -31.93 -16.67 25.39
CA LEU A 92 -31.87 -15.38 24.66
C LEU A 92 -31.23 -14.26 25.53
N ARG A 93 -31.56 -14.20 26.81
CA ARG A 93 -31.02 -13.15 27.70
C ARG A 93 -29.54 -13.35 27.98
N GLU A 94 -29.10 -14.59 28.16
CA GLU A 94 -27.68 -14.90 28.33
C GLU A 94 -26.87 -14.59 27.06
N PHE A 95 -27.41 -14.92 25.88
CA PHE A 95 -26.80 -14.56 24.60
C PHE A 95 -26.71 -13.05 24.43
N GLN A 96 -27.77 -12.31 24.74
CA GLN A 96 -27.78 -10.85 24.73
C GLN A 96 -26.73 -10.27 25.67
N ALA A 97 -26.66 -10.75 26.90
CA ALA A 97 -25.69 -10.30 27.89
C ALA A 97 -24.25 -10.60 27.44
N TYR A 98 -24.02 -11.78 26.88
CA TYR A 98 -22.72 -12.17 26.35
C TYR A 98 -22.27 -11.26 25.20
N VAL A 99 -23.12 -11.06 24.18
CA VAL A 99 -22.77 -10.21 23.04
C VAL A 99 -22.65 -8.75 23.42
N ALA A 100 -23.49 -8.25 24.35
CA ALA A 100 -23.37 -6.91 24.90
C ALA A 100 -22.00 -6.70 25.60
N ALA A 101 -21.53 -7.71 26.35
CA ALA A 101 -20.22 -7.66 27.01
C ALA A 101 -19.04 -7.61 26.03
N LEU A 102 -19.20 -8.10 24.80
CA LEU A 102 -18.18 -8.01 23.75
C LEU A 102 -17.98 -6.57 23.23
N ASN A 103 -18.95 -5.67 23.45
CA ASN A 103 -18.92 -4.27 22.99
C ASN A 103 -18.48 -4.15 21.51
N LEU A 104 -19.26 -4.75 20.62
CA LEU A 104 -18.89 -4.94 19.20
C LEU A 104 -18.50 -3.63 18.51
N GLN A 105 -19.16 -2.53 18.83
CA GLN A 105 -18.91 -1.24 18.17
C GLN A 105 -17.49 -0.73 18.41
N ASP A 106 -16.97 -0.90 19.60
CA ASP A 106 -15.62 -0.44 19.97
C ASP A 106 -14.55 -1.49 19.69
N THR A 107 -14.88 -2.78 19.93
CA THR A 107 -13.90 -3.89 19.83
C THR A 107 -13.68 -4.32 18.39
N VAL A 108 -14.78 -4.42 17.61
CA VAL A 108 -14.79 -4.95 16.22
C VAL A 108 -15.62 -4.08 15.28
N PRO A 109 -15.26 -2.79 15.12
CA PRO A 109 -16.00 -1.91 14.24
C PRO A 109 -16.06 -2.49 12.82
N GLY A 110 -17.26 -2.43 12.23
CA GLY A 110 -17.57 -3.02 10.93
C GLY A 110 -18.50 -4.21 10.99
N LEU A 111 -18.52 -4.99 12.10
CA LEU A 111 -19.53 -6.02 12.32
C LEU A 111 -20.89 -5.36 12.58
N GLN A 112 -21.93 -5.86 11.90
CA GLN A 112 -23.31 -5.37 12.08
C GLN A 112 -24.01 -6.06 13.25
N GLY A 113 -23.53 -7.24 13.61
CA GLY A 113 -24.07 -8.02 14.72
C GLY A 113 -23.50 -9.43 14.74
N ILE A 114 -23.93 -10.21 15.73
CA ILE A 114 -23.67 -11.64 15.82
C ILE A 114 -25.00 -12.35 15.85
N ALA A 115 -25.17 -13.30 14.93
CA ALA A 115 -26.39 -14.06 14.80
C ALA A 115 -26.18 -15.55 15.09
N TYR A 116 -27.22 -16.20 15.55
CA TYR A 116 -27.33 -17.66 15.59
C TYR A 116 -28.21 -18.11 14.45
N VAL A 117 -27.67 -18.93 13.56
CA VAL A 117 -28.40 -19.58 12.46
C VAL A 117 -28.63 -21.01 12.84
N LYS A 118 -29.88 -21.35 13.11
CA LYS A 118 -30.31 -22.70 13.52
C LYS A 118 -30.64 -23.56 12.33
N ARG A 119 -30.09 -24.77 12.28
CA ARG A 119 -30.52 -25.80 11.34
C ARG A 119 -31.79 -26.50 11.86
N LEU A 120 -32.84 -26.54 11.08
CA LEU A 120 -34.10 -27.20 11.41
C LEU A 120 -34.55 -28.12 10.27
N LYS A 121 -35.09 -29.30 10.62
CA LYS A 121 -35.79 -30.15 9.68
C LYS A 121 -37.23 -29.64 9.46
N ALA A 122 -37.84 -30.03 8.35
CA ALA A 122 -39.19 -29.62 8.00
C ALA A 122 -40.21 -29.82 9.13
N GLU A 123 -40.12 -30.98 9.79
CA GLU A 123 -41.06 -31.35 10.86
C GLU A 123 -40.97 -30.42 12.07
N GLN A 124 -39.81 -29.77 12.30
CA GLN A 124 -39.54 -28.91 13.45
C GLN A 124 -39.95 -27.45 13.18
N ALA A 125 -40.15 -27.05 11.92
CA ALA A 125 -40.32 -25.65 11.51
C ALA A 125 -41.56 -25.00 12.12
N LEU A 126 -42.72 -25.69 12.11
CA LEU A 126 -43.96 -25.17 12.66
C LEU A 126 -43.93 -25.03 14.18
N ASP A 127 -43.33 -26.01 14.86
CA ASP A 127 -43.19 -25.97 16.32
C ASP A 127 -42.25 -24.85 16.73
N HIS A 128 -41.18 -24.66 16.00
CA HIS A 128 -40.25 -23.52 16.22
C HIS A 128 -40.97 -22.16 16.08
N VAL A 129 -41.78 -21.97 15.03
CA VAL A 129 -42.55 -20.72 14.85
C VAL A 129 -43.50 -20.50 16.04
N ARG A 130 -44.22 -21.57 16.48
CA ARG A 130 -45.11 -21.48 17.63
C ARG A 130 -44.37 -21.10 18.92
N GLN A 131 -43.22 -21.72 19.15
CA GLN A 131 -42.38 -21.44 20.32
C GLN A 131 -41.90 -19.98 20.36
N VAL A 132 -41.35 -19.47 19.25
CA VAL A 132 -40.86 -18.09 19.16
C VAL A 132 -41.99 -17.07 19.34
N ARG A 133 -43.18 -17.35 18.77
CA ARG A 133 -44.36 -16.50 18.96
C ARG A 133 -44.86 -16.53 20.41
N ALA A 134 -44.82 -17.66 21.09
CA ALA A 134 -45.16 -17.78 22.51
C ALA A 134 -44.21 -17.01 23.44
N GLN A 135 -42.95 -16.80 23.01
CA GLN A 135 -41.96 -16.00 23.69
C GLN A 135 -42.13 -14.48 23.46
N GLY A 136 -43.15 -14.04 22.73
CA GLY A 136 -43.54 -12.64 22.57
C GLY A 136 -43.29 -12.05 21.17
N ASN A 137 -42.60 -12.73 20.26
CA ASN A 137 -42.47 -12.27 18.89
C ASN A 137 -43.61 -12.74 18.01
N LEU A 138 -44.78 -12.12 18.18
CA LEU A 138 -46.02 -12.53 17.48
C LEU A 138 -45.95 -12.47 15.95
N GLN A 139 -45.04 -11.63 15.39
CA GLN A 139 -44.86 -11.44 13.94
C GLN A 139 -43.82 -12.39 13.34
N TYR A 140 -43.16 -13.21 14.15
CA TYR A 140 -42.14 -14.14 13.67
C TYR A 140 -42.74 -15.11 12.61
N ARG A 141 -42.03 -15.18 11.48
CA ARG A 141 -42.37 -16.11 10.38
C ARG A 141 -41.06 -16.51 9.67
N ILE A 142 -41.09 -17.68 9.05
CA ILE A 142 -40.04 -18.13 8.15
C ILE A 142 -40.16 -17.38 6.82
N TRP A 143 -39.08 -16.81 6.34
CA TRP A 143 -39.02 -16.09 5.07
C TRP A 143 -37.74 -16.49 4.29
N PRO A 144 -37.83 -16.69 2.96
CA PRO A 144 -39.05 -16.70 2.14
C PRO A 144 -39.97 -17.89 2.47
N GLU A 145 -41.27 -17.73 2.23
CA GLU A 145 -42.26 -18.78 2.43
C GLU A 145 -41.98 -19.95 1.48
N GLY A 146 -42.38 -21.15 1.85
CA GLY A 146 -42.23 -22.38 1.08
C GLY A 146 -41.79 -23.56 1.93
N GLU A 147 -42.17 -24.76 1.51
CA GLU A 147 -41.79 -26.01 2.17
C GLU A 147 -40.40 -26.47 1.68
N ARG A 148 -39.54 -26.89 2.59
CA ARG A 148 -38.18 -27.38 2.34
C ARG A 148 -37.89 -28.54 3.29
N ALA A 149 -37.02 -29.46 2.87
CA ALA A 149 -36.58 -30.55 3.72
C ALA A 149 -35.79 -30.05 4.97
N GLU A 150 -35.02 -28.97 4.80
CA GLU A 150 -34.25 -28.35 5.87
C GLU A 150 -34.29 -26.82 5.73
N TYR A 151 -34.15 -26.14 6.85
CA TYR A 151 -34.12 -24.70 6.97
C TYR A 151 -32.82 -24.29 7.71
N SER A 152 -32.26 -23.14 7.35
CA SER A 152 -31.14 -22.47 8.04
C SER A 152 -31.62 -21.10 8.49
N LEU A 153 -32.25 -21.04 9.67
CA LEU A 153 -33.01 -19.87 10.13
C LEU A 153 -32.16 -18.97 11.04
N ILE A 154 -32.13 -17.68 10.77
CA ILE A 154 -31.64 -16.70 11.73
C ILE A 154 -32.67 -16.62 12.88
N THR A 155 -32.32 -17.18 14.04
CA THR A 155 -33.21 -17.24 15.21
C THR A 155 -32.90 -16.17 16.24
N HIS A 156 -31.65 -15.75 16.33
CA HIS A 156 -31.15 -14.70 17.24
C HIS A 156 -30.16 -13.81 16.52
N ILE A 157 -30.15 -12.55 16.85
CA ILE A 157 -29.13 -11.60 16.39
C ILE A 157 -28.98 -10.48 17.42
N GLU A 158 -27.75 -10.12 17.77
CA GLU A 158 -27.42 -9.03 18.66
C GLU A 158 -26.36 -8.10 18.04
N PRO A 159 -26.49 -6.78 18.25
CA PRO A 159 -27.52 -6.09 19.03
C PRO A 159 -28.91 -6.21 18.39
N ALA A 160 -29.95 -6.31 19.24
CA ALA A 160 -31.35 -6.44 18.81
C ALA A 160 -31.95 -5.07 18.38
N ASP A 161 -31.22 -4.33 17.54
CA ASP A 161 -31.70 -3.07 17.00
C ASP A 161 -32.77 -3.28 15.89
N ARG A 162 -33.37 -2.18 15.43
CA ARG A 162 -34.43 -2.20 14.43
C ARG A 162 -34.02 -2.89 13.13
N LEU A 163 -32.77 -2.70 12.68
CA LEU A 163 -32.29 -3.24 11.42
C LEU A 163 -32.05 -4.76 11.54
N ASN A 164 -31.43 -5.17 12.64
CA ASN A 164 -31.17 -6.59 12.90
C ASN A 164 -32.44 -7.40 13.15
N GLN A 165 -33.48 -6.80 13.69
CA GLN A 165 -34.76 -7.47 13.85
C GLN A 165 -35.43 -7.86 12.51
N LEU A 166 -35.11 -7.18 11.40
CA LEU A 166 -35.65 -7.47 10.07
C LEU A 166 -35.20 -8.83 9.51
N VAL A 167 -34.10 -9.39 10.04
CA VAL A 167 -33.57 -10.67 9.56
C VAL A 167 -34.01 -11.88 10.37
N LEU A 168 -34.71 -11.68 11.47
CA LEU A 168 -35.22 -12.80 12.26
C LEU A 168 -36.21 -13.63 11.44
N GLY A 169 -36.00 -14.95 11.39
CA GLY A 169 -36.81 -15.88 10.59
C GLY A 169 -36.37 -15.98 9.13
N VAL A 170 -35.36 -15.24 8.69
CA VAL A 170 -34.82 -15.43 7.33
C VAL A 170 -34.15 -16.80 7.22
N ASP A 171 -34.51 -17.54 6.18
CA ASP A 171 -33.89 -18.80 5.80
C ASP A 171 -32.74 -18.50 4.81
N VAL A 172 -31.50 -18.38 5.35
CA VAL A 172 -30.31 -18.15 4.56
C VAL A 172 -29.93 -19.34 3.67
N GLY A 173 -30.49 -20.53 3.93
CA GLY A 173 -30.36 -21.72 3.08
C GLY A 173 -31.03 -21.60 1.72
N THR A 174 -31.73 -20.49 1.43
CA THR A 174 -32.34 -20.23 0.12
C THR A 174 -31.44 -19.39 -0.81
N MET A 175 -30.34 -18.84 -0.31
CA MET A 175 -29.46 -17.95 -1.07
C MET A 175 -28.18 -18.69 -1.47
N ALA A 176 -27.90 -18.79 -2.76
CA ALA A 176 -26.78 -19.61 -3.28
C ALA A 176 -25.42 -19.24 -2.67
N ALA A 177 -25.12 -17.94 -2.51
CA ALA A 177 -23.86 -17.48 -1.92
C ALA A 177 -23.75 -17.83 -0.44
N GLU A 178 -24.86 -17.77 0.30
CA GLU A 178 -24.95 -18.19 1.71
C GLU A 178 -24.75 -19.70 1.84
N VAL A 179 -25.45 -20.49 1.01
CA VAL A 179 -25.36 -21.97 0.99
C VAL A 179 -23.92 -22.43 0.80
N GLN A 180 -23.18 -21.83 -0.13
CA GLN A 180 -21.76 -22.17 -0.33
C GLN A 180 -20.92 -21.98 0.93
N ALA A 181 -21.12 -20.86 1.63
CA ALA A 181 -20.39 -20.56 2.87
C ALA A 181 -20.83 -21.48 4.02
N LEU A 182 -22.16 -21.72 4.17
CA LEU A 182 -22.70 -22.62 5.17
C LEU A 182 -22.17 -24.05 5.01
N GLU A 183 -22.17 -24.58 3.79
CA GLU A 183 -21.68 -25.91 3.47
C GLU A 183 -20.16 -26.01 3.66
N ARG A 184 -19.42 -25.01 3.22
CA ARG A 184 -17.96 -24.96 3.46
C ARG A 184 -17.65 -24.94 4.95
N ALA A 185 -18.30 -24.07 5.72
CA ALA A 185 -18.11 -24.03 7.17
C ALA A 185 -18.42 -25.39 7.82
N ARG A 186 -19.60 -25.98 7.46
CA ARG A 186 -20.01 -27.30 7.95
C ARG A 186 -18.98 -28.38 7.65
N ASP A 187 -18.52 -28.46 6.39
CA ASP A 187 -17.70 -29.57 5.93
C ASP A 187 -16.22 -29.43 6.35
N THR A 188 -15.73 -28.21 6.56
CA THR A 188 -14.36 -27.95 7.04
C THR A 188 -14.25 -27.86 8.56
N GLY A 189 -15.30 -27.43 9.25
CA GLY A 189 -15.26 -27.06 10.67
C GLY A 189 -14.62 -25.70 10.94
N GLU A 190 -14.24 -24.98 9.87
CA GLU A 190 -13.58 -23.68 9.95
C GLU A 190 -14.53 -22.54 9.58
N LEU A 191 -14.06 -21.31 9.82
CA LEU A 191 -14.76 -20.10 9.40
C LEU A 191 -14.88 -20.05 7.88
N ALA A 192 -16.08 -19.76 7.37
CA ALA A 192 -16.31 -19.52 5.96
C ALA A 192 -16.94 -18.16 5.72
N LEU A 193 -16.52 -17.50 4.63
CA LEU A 193 -17.01 -16.19 4.20
C LEU A 193 -17.89 -16.34 2.95
N THR A 194 -19.02 -15.62 2.90
CA THR A 194 -19.84 -15.54 1.70
C THR A 194 -19.19 -14.68 0.61
N ALA A 195 -19.65 -14.82 -0.63
CA ALA A 195 -19.53 -13.72 -1.60
C ALA A 195 -20.29 -12.48 -1.10
N ALA A 196 -20.13 -11.37 -1.79
CA ALA A 196 -20.95 -10.19 -1.50
C ALA A 196 -22.44 -10.50 -1.76
N VAL A 197 -23.28 -10.29 -0.75
CA VAL A 197 -24.72 -10.56 -0.77
C VAL A 197 -25.51 -9.32 -0.36
N PRO A 198 -26.73 -9.13 -0.86
CA PRO A 198 -27.62 -8.11 -0.32
C PRO A 198 -27.98 -8.45 1.13
N LEU A 199 -27.60 -7.58 2.05
CA LEU A 199 -28.03 -7.72 3.45
C LEU A 199 -29.40 -7.09 3.62
N ARG A 200 -30.36 -7.87 4.12
CA ARG A 200 -31.75 -7.40 4.31
C ARG A 200 -31.87 -6.18 5.21
N GLN A 201 -30.97 -6.04 6.16
CA GLN A 201 -30.87 -4.85 7.03
C GLN A 201 -30.71 -3.55 6.23
N PHE A 202 -30.19 -3.63 5.02
CA PHE A 202 -29.84 -2.49 4.17
C PHE A 202 -30.59 -2.47 2.84
N GLU A 203 -31.66 -3.28 2.71
CA GLU A 203 -32.56 -3.21 1.55
C GLU A 203 -33.11 -1.79 1.39
N GLY A 204 -33.10 -1.28 0.15
CA GLY A 204 -33.52 0.10 -0.15
C GLY A 204 -32.47 1.17 0.08
N THR A 205 -31.28 0.83 0.60
CA THR A 205 -30.14 1.74 0.66
C THR A 205 -29.32 1.71 -0.64
N SER A 206 -28.47 2.73 -0.84
CA SER A 206 -27.56 2.77 -2.01
C SER A 206 -26.46 1.69 -1.99
N GLN A 207 -26.24 1.06 -0.83
CA GLN A 207 -25.20 0.04 -0.65
C GLN A 207 -25.72 -1.13 0.20
N PRO A 208 -26.57 -1.99 -0.34
CA PRO A 208 -27.16 -3.12 0.40
C PRO A 208 -26.17 -4.29 0.56
N LEU A 209 -25.06 -4.29 -0.19
CA LEU A 209 -24.13 -5.41 -0.24
C LEU A 209 -23.27 -5.48 1.01
N GLY A 210 -23.20 -6.68 1.57
CA GLY A 210 -22.29 -7.05 2.64
C GLY A 210 -21.81 -8.48 2.46
N MET A 211 -21.15 -8.98 3.47
CA MET A 211 -20.66 -10.36 3.55
C MET A 211 -20.98 -10.93 4.91
N VAL A 212 -21.08 -12.24 5.00
CA VAL A 212 -21.34 -12.93 6.27
C VAL A 212 -20.25 -13.97 6.52
N LEU A 213 -19.70 -13.93 7.73
CA LEU A 213 -18.81 -14.95 8.26
C LEU A 213 -19.65 -16.01 8.98
N TYR A 214 -19.44 -17.28 8.67
CA TYR A 214 -20.10 -18.43 9.30
C TYR A 214 -19.10 -19.32 10.00
N LEU A 215 -19.39 -19.69 11.26
CA LEU A 215 -18.63 -20.68 12.03
C LEU A 215 -19.59 -21.78 12.46
N PRO A 216 -19.34 -23.07 12.14
CA PRO A 216 -20.30 -24.14 12.39
C PRO A 216 -20.33 -24.57 13.85
N LEU A 217 -21.51 -24.98 14.29
CA LEU A 217 -21.79 -25.51 15.61
C LEU A 217 -22.22 -26.97 15.50
N TYR A 218 -21.61 -27.82 16.32
CA TYR A 218 -21.90 -29.25 16.29
C TYR A 218 -22.42 -29.73 17.65
N GLN A 219 -23.25 -30.73 17.61
CA GLN A 219 -23.76 -31.38 18.81
C GLN A 219 -22.62 -31.88 19.70
N GLY A 220 -22.63 -31.53 20.99
CA GLY A 220 -21.58 -31.86 21.95
C GLY A 220 -20.34 -30.97 21.88
N GLY A 221 -20.37 -29.85 21.13
CA GLY A 221 -19.32 -28.79 21.12
C GLY A 221 -17.98 -29.18 20.50
N THR A 222 -17.78 -30.44 20.14
CA THR A 222 -16.52 -30.93 19.56
C THR A 222 -16.58 -31.03 18.04
N LEU A 223 -15.47 -30.76 17.36
CA LEU A 223 -15.37 -30.92 15.92
C LEU A 223 -15.39 -32.42 15.57
N PRO A 224 -16.38 -32.92 14.81
CA PRO A 224 -16.41 -34.31 14.37
C PRO A 224 -15.29 -34.62 13.38
N GLU A 225 -14.72 -35.81 13.42
CA GLU A 225 -13.54 -36.16 12.64
C GLU A 225 -13.79 -36.18 11.13
N THR A 226 -14.93 -36.75 10.70
CA THR A 226 -15.22 -36.95 9.28
C THR A 226 -16.32 -35.99 8.79
N VAL A 227 -16.31 -35.68 7.48
CA VAL A 227 -17.34 -34.84 6.85
C VAL A 227 -18.75 -35.42 7.03
N PRO A 228 -19.02 -36.71 6.85
CA PRO A 228 -20.34 -37.25 7.14
C PRO A 228 -20.79 -37.03 8.59
N GLN A 229 -19.92 -37.20 9.57
CA GLN A 229 -20.24 -36.92 10.98
C GLN A 229 -20.48 -35.43 11.21
N ARG A 230 -19.74 -34.52 10.53
CA ARG A 230 -20.00 -33.06 10.59
C ARG A 230 -21.37 -32.70 10.06
N ARG A 231 -21.79 -33.32 8.95
CA ARG A 231 -23.13 -33.12 8.36
C ARG A 231 -24.22 -33.62 9.26
N ASP A 232 -24.04 -34.75 9.90
CA ASP A 232 -25.02 -35.35 10.80
C ASP A 232 -25.18 -34.59 12.11
N ARG A 233 -24.05 -34.20 12.74
CA ARG A 233 -24.02 -33.52 14.05
C ARG A 233 -24.15 -32.01 13.98
N LEU A 234 -24.32 -31.41 12.80
CA LEU A 234 -24.51 -29.98 12.66
C LEU A 234 -25.80 -29.52 13.31
N VAL A 235 -25.75 -28.56 14.23
CA VAL A 235 -26.92 -27.93 14.87
C VAL A 235 -27.19 -26.52 14.30
N GLY A 236 -26.18 -25.87 13.74
CA GLY A 236 -26.30 -24.52 13.18
C GLY A 236 -24.99 -23.84 13.00
N TRP A 237 -25.02 -22.52 12.97
CA TRP A 237 -23.83 -21.67 12.79
C TRP A 237 -23.93 -20.42 13.66
N VAL A 238 -22.81 -19.91 14.09
CA VAL A 238 -22.66 -18.50 14.48
C VAL A 238 -22.37 -17.72 13.23
N ALA A 239 -23.06 -16.60 13.02
CA ALA A 239 -22.92 -15.74 11.85
C ALA A 239 -22.55 -14.30 12.26
N ALA A 240 -21.71 -13.65 11.46
CA ALA A 240 -21.34 -12.25 11.66
C ALA A 240 -21.40 -11.50 10.32
N PRO A 241 -22.51 -10.78 10.07
CA PRO A 241 -22.63 -9.92 8.90
C PRO A 241 -21.77 -8.65 9.06
N PHE A 242 -21.13 -8.23 7.96
CA PHE A 242 -20.42 -6.97 7.88
C PHE A 242 -20.48 -6.38 6.47
N ARG A 243 -20.29 -5.05 6.37
CA ARG A 243 -20.16 -4.37 5.08
C ARG A 243 -18.72 -3.93 4.87
N MET A 244 -18.22 -4.02 3.62
CA MET A 244 -16.86 -3.60 3.29
C MET A 244 -16.62 -2.13 3.64
N GLN A 245 -17.61 -1.27 3.40
CA GLN A 245 -17.52 0.15 3.73
C GLN A 245 -17.30 0.38 5.22
N ASP A 246 -18.03 -0.33 6.09
CA ASP A 246 -17.94 -0.15 7.55
C ASP A 246 -16.63 -0.73 8.08
N LEU A 247 -16.17 -1.85 7.48
CA LEU A 247 -14.86 -2.42 7.75
C LEU A 247 -13.75 -1.40 7.44
N LEU A 248 -13.78 -0.79 6.25
CA LEU A 248 -12.81 0.24 5.85
C LEU A 248 -12.88 1.48 6.74
N GLN A 249 -14.10 1.93 7.09
CA GLN A 249 -14.28 3.05 8.00
C GLN A 249 -13.68 2.77 9.38
N GLY A 250 -13.89 1.57 9.91
CA GLY A 250 -13.29 1.12 11.18
C GLY A 250 -11.77 1.02 11.14
N MET A 251 -11.18 0.92 9.94
CA MET A 251 -9.73 0.86 9.73
C MET A 251 -9.11 2.20 9.28
N ARG A 252 -9.91 3.26 9.15
CA ARG A 252 -9.51 4.52 8.52
C ARG A 252 -8.23 5.14 9.10
N GLN A 253 -7.98 4.97 10.39
CA GLN A 253 -6.77 5.49 11.04
C GLN A 253 -5.50 4.70 10.69
N GLN A 254 -5.64 3.43 10.27
CA GLN A 254 -4.54 2.56 9.88
C GLN A 254 -4.25 2.62 8.37
N LEU A 255 -5.22 3.12 7.59
CA LEU A 255 -5.07 3.27 6.14
C LEU A 255 -4.34 4.59 5.82
N ASP A 256 -3.35 4.50 4.92
CA ASP A 256 -2.69 5.71 4.40
C ASP A 256 -3.63 6.40 3.41
N LYS A 257 -4.00 7.65 3.71
CA LYS A 257 -4.90 8.47 2.88
C LYS A 257 -4.37 8.74 1.47
N ASP A 258 -3.07 8.59 1.27
CA ASP A 258 -2.39 8.83 0.01
C ASP A 258 -2.15 7.53 -0.78
N ILE A 259 -2.81 6.43 -0.36
CA ILE A 259 -2.82 5.14 -1.06
C ILE A 259 -4.28 4.75 -1.34
N ASP A 260 -4.61 4.54 -2.61
CA ASP A 260 -5.87 3.89 -3.01
C ASP A 260 -5.81 2.40 -2.70
N LEU A 261 -6.92 1.87 -2.19
CA LEU A 261 -7.10 0.47 -1.90
C LEU A 261 -8.31 -0.08 -2.66
N ALA A 262 -8.06 -0.83 -3.70
CA ALA A 262 -9.06 -1.61 -4.42
C ALA A 262 -9.04 -3.06 -3.94
N ILE A 263 -10.19 -3.57 -3.51
CA ILE A 263 -10.37 -4.97 -3.07
C ILE A 263 -11.29 -5.67 -4.05
N TYR A 264 -10.88 -6.85 -4.48
CA TYR A 264 -11.63 -7.70 -5.40
C TYR A 264 -11.92 -9.06 -4.75
N ASP A 265 -13.15 -9.54 -4.89
CA ASP A 265 -13.61 -10.84 -4.36
C ASP A 265 -13.26 -11.98 -5.33
N GLY A 266 -11.98 -12.31 -5.41
CA GLY A 266 -11.45 -13.36 -6.29
C GLY A 266 -9.96 -13.22 -6.53
N PRO A 267 -9.36 -14.15 -7.28
CA PRO A 267 -7.92 -14.17 -7.58
C PRO A 267 -7.52 -13.13 -8.65
N ALA A 268 -8.47 -12.58 -9.39
CA ALA A 268 -8.25 -11.67 -10.50
C ALA A 268 -8.79 -10.26 -10.19
N VAL A 269 -8.18 -9.27 -10.84
CA VAL A 269 -8.65 -7.88 -10.85
C VAL A 269 -9.79 -7.77 -11.88
N ASP A 270 -11.02 -7.95 -11.41
CA ASP A 270 -12.23 -7.85 -12.22
C ASP A 270 -13.16 -6.77 -11.63
N ALA A 271 -13.57 -5.82 -12.47
CA ALA A 271 -14.44 -4.72 -12.06
C ALA A 271 -15.78 -5.22 -11.50
N ALA A 272 -16.31 -6.34 -11.98
CA ALA A 272 -17.54 -6.95 -11.48
C ALA A 272 -17.41 -7.51 -10.06
N LEU A 273 -16.18 -7.85 -9.63
CA LEU A 273 -15.88 -8.40 -8.31
C LEU A 273 -15.29 -7.35 -7.35
N ARG A 274 -15.30 -6.08 -7.74
CA ARG A 274 -14.76 -5.01 -6.91
C ARG A 274 -15.65 -4.71 -5.72
N LEU A 275 -15.08 -4.75 -4.52
CA LEU A 275 -15.77 -4.52 -3.24
C LEU A 275 -15.65 -3.08 -2.73
N THR A 276 -14.74 -2.29 -3.31
CA THR A 276 -14.47 -0.89 -2.93
C THR A 276 -14.92 0.05 -4.03
N PRO A 277 -15.32 1.31 -3.71
CA PRO A 277 -15.63 2.31 -4.73
C PRO A 277 -14.44 2.54 -5.67
N PRO A 278 -14.67 2.82 -6.96
CA PRO A 278 -13.60 3.20 -7.86
C PRO A 278 -13.03 4.57 -7.50
N VAL A 279 -11.71 4.69 -7.56
CA VAL A 279 -10.98 5.95 -7.40
C VAL A 279 -10.17 6.19 -8.68
N ASP A 280 -10.12 7.44 -9.11
CA ASP A 280 -9.29 7.82 -10.25
C ASP A 280 -7.82 7.89 -9.82
N VAL A 281 -6.99 7.05 -10.41
CA VAL A 281 -5.57 6.93 -10.09
C VAL A 281 -4.75 7.29 -11.33
N PRO A 282 -3.72 8.16 -11.19
CA PRO A 282 -2.89 8.56 -12.31
C PRO A 282 -2.19 7.37 -12.98
N SER A 283 -2.04 7.42 -14.31
CA SER A 283 -1.27 6.43 -15.06
C SER A 283 0.18 6.41 -14.60
N GLY A 284 0.75 5.22 -14.39
CA GLY A 284 2.13 5.05 -13.94
C GLY A 284 2.37 5.25 -12.43
N ALA A 285 1.30 5.35 -11.63
CA ALA A 285 1.42 5.30 -10.18
C ALA A 285 2.10 4.00 -9.71
N LEU A 286 2.78 4.04 -8.56
CA LEU A 286 3.27 2.82 -7.92
C LEU A 286 2.07 1.93 -7.58
N GLU A 287 2.15 0.67 -7.94
CA GLU A 287 1.11 -0.33 -7.71
C GLU A 287 1.72 -1.59 -7.10
N GLU A 288 1.05 -2.14 -6.11
CA GLU A 288 1.38 -3.41 -5.46
C GLU A 288 0.12 -4.22 -5.24
N VAL A 289 0.26 -5.54 -5.35
CA VAL A 289 -0.84 -6.48 -5.16
C VAL A 289 -0.53 -7.39 -3.97
N ARG A 290 -1.54 -7.62 -3.13
CA ARG A 290 -1.49 -8.61 -2.05
C ARG A 290 -2.72 -9.49 -2.09
N TRP A 291 -2.59 -10.72 -1.61
CA TRP A 291 -3.69 -11.68 -1.50
C TRP A 291 -3.98 -11.97 -0.05
N LEU A 292 -5.25 -12.06 0.28
CA LEU A 292 -5.74 -12.51 1.58
C LEU A 292 -6.77 -13.62 1.38
N GLU A 293 -6.87 -14.52 2.35
CA GLU A 293 -7.84 -15.62 2.33
C GLU A 293 -8.78 -15.58 3.55
N PRO A 294 -9.66 -14.58 3.67
CA PRO A 294 -10.61 -14.53 4.76
C PRO A 294 -11.67 -15.63 4.59
N GLY A 295 -11.79 -16.52 5.58
CA GLY A 295 -12.81 -17.57 5.59
C GLY A 295 -12.82 -18.45 4.34
N GLY A 296 -11.63 -18.74 3.78
CA GLY A 296 -11.47 -19.60 2.61
C GLY A 296 -11.88 -18.97 1.28
N ARG A 297 -12.16 -17.67 1.22
CA ARG A 297 -12.28 -16.89 -0.02
C ARG A 297 -10.98 -16.18 -0.30
N GLN A 298 -10.58 -16.10 -1.54
CA GLN A 298 -9.42 -15.33 -1.93
C GLN A 298 -9.83 -13.89 -2.27
N TRP A 299 -9.19 -12.91 -1.61
CA TRP A 299 -9.30 -11.51 -1.95
C TRP A 299 -8.01 -11.01 -2.59
N THR A 300 -8.14 -10.24 -3.65
CA THR A 300 -7.04 -9.51 -4.27
C THR A 300 -7.11 -8.05 -3.86
N LEU A 301 -6.08 -7.59 -3.16
CA LEU A 301 -5.91 -6.20 -2.74
C LEU A 301 -4.93 -5.53 -3.71
N VAL A 302 -5.39 -4.53 -4.44
CA VAL A 302 -4.55 -3.69 -5.31
C VAL A 302 -4.41 -2.34 -4.64
N MET A 303 -3.17 -1.98 -4.33
CA MET A 303 -2.85 -0.71 -3.67
C MET A 303 -2.06 0.16 -4.65
N ARG A 304 -2.48 1.43 -4.79
CA ARG A 304 -1.92 2.39 -5.73
C ARG A 304 -1.58 3.69 -5.04
N ALA A 305 -0.40 4.25 -5.36
CA ALA A 305 -0.02 5.55 -4.86
C ALA A 305 -0.89 6.66 -5.46
N LEU A 306 -1.47 7.49 -4.61
CA LEU A 306 -2.18 8.72 -5.02
C LEU A 306 -1.20 9.89 -5.14
N PRO A 307 -1.59 11.00 -5.80
CA PRO A 307 -0.71 12.17 -5.95
C PRO A 307 -0.14 12.72 -4.65
N GLY A 308 -0.85 12.57 -3.53
CA GLY A 308 -0.37 12.96 -2.21
C GLY A 308 0.86 12.16 -1.75
N PHE A 309 0.91 10.87 -2.08
CA PHE A 309 2.09 10.05 -1.82
C PHE A 309 3.31 10.57 -2.58
N ASP A 310 3.14 10.86 -3.88
CA ASP A 310 4.19 11.40 -4.72
C ASP A 310 4.68 12.77 -4.25
N GLN A 311 3.78 13.62 -3.77
CA GLN A 311 4.12 14.93 -3.21
C GLN A 311 4.97 14.82 -1.94
N ARG A 312 4.69 13.88 -1.04
CA ARG A 312 5.49 13.61 0.17
C ARG A 312 6.93 13.17 -0.17
N TRP A 313 7.10 12.52 -1.32
CA TRP A 313 8.39 12.04 -1.83
C TRP A 313 8.97 12.96 -2.90
N ARG A 314 8.45 14.19 -3.04
CA ARG A 314 8.99 15.19 -3.96
C ARG A 314 10.26 15.78 -3.34
N ASP A 315 11.40 15.30 -3.80
CA ASP A 315 12.70 15.75 -3.31
C ASP A 315 13.29 16.81 -4.25
N THR A 316 13.66 17.95 -3.67
CA THR A 316 14.41 19.02 -4.37
C THR A 316 15.93 18.80 -4.27
N GLY A 317 16.37 17.82 -3.48
CA GLY A 317 17.79 17.53 -3.22
C GLY A 317 18.60 17.28 -4.47
N PRO A 318 18.20 16.37 -5.39
CA PRO A 318 18.94 16.13 -6.62
C PRO A 318 19.08 17.37 -7.51
N GLY A 319 18.05 18.23 -7.55
CA GLY A 319 18.10 19.52 -8.28
C GLY A 319 19.12 20.49 -7.67
N LEU A 320 19.13 20.61 -6.34
CA LEU A 320 20.11 21.42 -5.61
C LEU A 320 21.54 20.91 -5.79
N VAL A 321 21.75 19.62 -5.73
CA VAL A 321 23.06 18.98 -5.98
C VAL A 321 23.57 19.31 -7.38
N ALA A 322 22.74 19.17 -8.41
CA ALA A 322 23.11 19.50 -9.77
C ALA A 322 23.47 20.99 -9.93
N LEU A 323 22.68 21.88 -9.33
CA LEU A 323 22.90 23.33 -9.39
C LEU A 323 24.18 23.74 -8.65
N LEU A 324 24.33 23.33 -7.39
CA LEU A 324 25.48 23.68 -6.56
C LEU A 324 26.76 23.03 -7.07
N GLY A 325 26.73 21.76 -7.45
CA GLY A 325 27.90 21.06 -8.02
C GLY A 325 28.30 21.61 -9.38
N GLY A 326 27.35 21.99 -10.22
CA GLY A 326 27.61 22.69 -11.48
C GLY A 326 28.26 24.07 -11.27
N ALA A 327 27.72 24.86 -10.36
CA ALA A 327 28.27 26.16 -10.01
C ALA A 327 29.70 26.04 -9.43
N LEU A 328 29.93 25.07 -8.54
CA LEU A 328 31.26 24.79 -7.99
C LEU A 328 32.26 24.35 -9.07
N SER A 329 31.81 23.48 -10.00
CA SER A 329 32.64 23.02 -11.12
C SER A 329 33.06 24.18 -12.03
N LEU A 330 32.17 25.13 -12.29
CA LEU A 330 32.47 26.35 -13.06
C LEU A 330 33.43 27.29 -12.32
N LEU A 331 33.22 27.45 -11.00
CA LEU A 331 34.13 28.25 -10.15
C LEU A 331 35.54 27.68 -10.14
N VAL A 332 35.70 26.38 -9.93
CA VAL A 332 37.01 25.69 -9.92
C VAL A 332 37.67 25.79 -11.28
N GLY A 333 36.93 25.53 -12.37
CA GLY A 333 37.46 25.70 -13.73
C GLY A 333 37.87 27.13 -14.06
N GLY A 334 37.06 28.13 -13.69
CA GLY A 334 37.36 29.54 -13.85
C GLY A 334 38.55 30.00 -13.04
N MET A 335 38.66 29.57 -11.78
CA MET A 335 39.81 29.89 -10.93
C MET A 335 41.08 29.25 -11.47
N ALA A 336 41.05 27.99 -11.91
CA ALA A 336 42.20 27.34 -12.55
C ALA A 336 42.61 28.06 -13.85
N TRP A 337 41.67 28.58 -14.62
CA TRP A 337 41.95 29.40 -15.80
C TRP A 337 42.66 30.72 -15.44
N VAL A 338 42.15 31.47 -14.47
CA VAL A 338 42.70 32.74 -14.03
C VAL A 338 44.11 32.53 -13.48
N LEU A 339 44.32 31.53 -12.61
CA LEU A 339 45.65 31.24 -12.01
C LEU A 339 46.68 30.82 -13.07
N SER A 340 46.30 29.96 -14.03
CA SER A 340 47.20 29.50 -15.08
C SER A 340 47.57 30.62 -16.04
N THR A 341 46.62 31.48 -16.42
CA THR A 341 46.89 32.65 -17.28
C THR A 341 47.73 33.72 -16.54
N ALA A 342 47.47 33.95 -15.25
CA ALA A 342 48.28 34.87 -14.44
C ALA A 342 49.75 34.38 -14.30
N ARG A 343 49.95 33.07 -14.08
CA ARG A 343 51.27 32.46 -14.02
C ARG A 343 52.06 32.61 -15.33
N GLU A 344 51.41 32.37 -16.47
CA GLU A 344 52.03 32.54 -17.78
C GLU A 344 52.43 34.00 -18.05
N ARG A 345 51.55 34.94 -17.71
CA ARG A 345 51.87 36.39 -17.84
C ARG A 345 53.06 36.78 -16.95
N ALA A 346 53.11 36.31 -15.71
CA ALA A 346 54.22 36.57 -14.80
C ALA A 346 55.53 35.98 -15.33
N LEU A 347 55.56 34.76 -15.83
CA LEU A 347 56.70 34.11 -16.43
C LEU A 347 57.17 34.85 -17.69
N ALA A 348 56.26 35.25 -18.57
CA ALA A 348 56.58 36.01 -19.78
C ALA A 348 57.19 37.39 -19.45
N LEU A 349 56.64 38.05 -18.41
CA LEU A 349 57.23 39.33 -17.92
C LEU A 349 58.67 39.18 -17.33
N ALA A 350 58.88 38.13 -16.53
CA ALA A 350 60.19 37.82 -15.93
C ALA A 350 61.20 37.49 -17.03
N THR A 351 60.81 36.74 -18.07
CA THR A 351 61.68 36.41 -19.20
C THR A 351 62.12 37.70 -19.97
N ARG A 352 61.14 38.57 -20.26
CA ARG A 352 61.43 39.87 -20.91
C ARG A 352 62.32 40.77 -20.09
N MET A 353 62.12 40.86 -18.77
CA MET A 353 62.95 41.59 -17.87
C MET A 353 64.42 41.07 -17.87
N THR A 354 64.55 39.72 -17.88
CA THR A 354 65.86 39.07 -17.91
C THR A 354 66.60 39.31 -19.25
N GLU A 355 65.91 39.28 -20.37
CA GLU A 355 66.46 39.61 -21.69
C GLU A 355 66.84 41.06 -21.79
N ASN A 356 65.99 42.00 -21.34
CA ASN A 356 66.38 43.44 -21.31
C ASN A 356 67.59 43.71 -20.45
N LEU A 357 67.69 43.08 -19.27
CA LEU A 357 68.90 43.22 -18.41
C LEU A 357 70.14 42.67 -19.09
N ARG A 358 70.05 41.56 -19.83
CA ARG A 358 71.16 41.01 -20.61
C ARG A 358 71.59 41.96 -21.74
N SER A 359 70.61 42.46 -22.52
CA SER A 359 70.92 43.38 -23.61
C SER A 359 71.55 44.68 -23.11
N THR A 360 71.03 45.29 -22.01
CA THR A 360 71.58 46.47 -21.39
C THR A 360 73.00 46.24 -20.83
N ARG A 361 73.23 45.04 -20.26
CA ARG A 361 74.59 44.65 -19.80
C ARG A 361 75.58 44.51 -20.97
N ASP A 362 75.14 43.86 -22.07
CA ASP A 362 75.96 43.64 -23.25
C ASP A 362 76.30 44.99 -23.97
N GLU A 363 75.33 45.93 -24.01
CA GLU A 363 75.52 47.28 -24.48
C GLU A 363 76.53 48.07 -23.61
N LEU A 364 76.41 48.01 -22.30
CA LEU A 364 77.30 48.61 -21.35
C LEU A 364 78.74 48.01 -21.49
N GLN A 365 78.85 46.71 -21.65
CA GLN A 365 80.14 46.02 -21.81
C GLN A 365 80.76 46.33 -23.16
N SER A 366 79.97 46.49 -24.23
CA SER A 366 80.47 46.94 -25.54
C SER A 366 80.91 48.40 -25.52
N THR A 367 80.21 49.27 -24.80
CA THR A 367 80.60 50.68 -24.64
C THR A 367 81.88 50.82 -23.75
N LEU A 368 82.00 50.03 -22.70
CA LEU A 368 83.24 49.99 -21.85
C LEU A 368 84.46 49.48 -22.64
N ASN A 369 84.26 48.47 -23.52
CA ASN A 369 85.34 47.97 -24.36
C ASN A 369 85.72 48.89 -25.53
N ALA A 370 84.93 49.93 -25.82
CA ALA A 370 85.18 50.93 -26.89
C ALA A 370 85.90 52.23 -26.38
N ILE A 371 86.14 52.30 -25.08
CA ILE A 371 86.92 53.43 -24.51
C ILE A 371 88.38 53.06 -24.55
N PRO A 372 89.21 53.85 -25.24
CA PRO A 372 90.64 53.57 -25.46
C PRO A 372 91.48 53.68 -24.18
#